data_8366b66d32febe0d6d9ca4e54f7efc34
#
_entry.id   8366b66d32febe0d6d9ca4e54f7efc34
#
_cell.length_a   1.000
_cell.length_b   1.000
_cell.length_c   1.000
_cell.angle_alpha   90.00
_cell.angle_beta   90.00
_cell.angle_gamma   90.00
#
_symmetry.space_group_name_H-M   'P 1'
#
loop_
_entity.id
_entity.type
_entity.pdbx_description
1 polymer ?
#
loop_
_entity_poly.entity_id
_entity_poly.type
_entity_poly.pdbx_seq_one_letter_code
_entity_poly.pdbx_strand_id
1 'polypeptide(L)'
;MTKFDTKKEKFFKTPVPKDISVDDVKYLAGHYKCDWKEGANHSRVIFDPEKYSDCPIPYTSIQVPRHPGPVKPAYIAQLKQLFIQIIDYMEENHGL
;
A
#
# COMPACT_ATOMS: atom_id res chain seq x y z
N MET A 1 -0.87 21.37 -1.53
CA MET A 1 -0.55 19.95 -1.45
C MET A 1 -1.56 19.25 -0.58
N THR A 2 -2.11 18.13 -1.01
CA THR A 2 -3.11 17.41 -0.25
C THR A 2 -2.45 16.48 0.78
N LYS A 3 -3.25 15.99 1.73
CA LYS A 3 -2.78 14.98 2.69
C LYS A 3 -2.24 13.73 1.97
N PHE A 4 -2.93 13.31 0.89
CA PHE A 4 -2.49 12.17 0.09
C PHE A 4 -1.13 12.44 -0.54
N ASP A 5 -0.94 13.60 -1.16
CA ASP A 5 0.33 13.94 -1.81
C ASP A 5 1.49 13.91 -0.83
N THR A 6 1.30 14.44 0.36
CA THR A 6 2.33 14.47 1.39
C THR A 6 2.70 13.06 1.84
N LYS A 7 1.71 12.20 2.09
CA LYS A 7 1.94 10.81 2.51
C LYS A 7 2.56 9.98 1.39
N LYS A 8 2.11 10.17 0.16
CA LYS A 8 2.65 9.49 -1.01
C LYS A 8 4.14 9.82 -1.20
N GLU A 9 4.45 11.10 -1.18
CA GLU A 9 5.82 11.57 -1.37
C GLU A 9 6.75 10.98 -0.32
N LYS A 10 6.34 10.98 0.94
CA LYS A 10 7.13 10.41 2.02
C LYS A 10 7.32 8.90 1.85
N PHE A 11 6.26 8.19 1.49
CA PHE A 11 6.28 6.73 1.35
C PHE A 11 7.19 6.27 0.20
N PHE A 12 7.18 6.98 -0.92
CA PHE A 12 7.93 6.58 -2.11
C PHE A 12 9.35 7.13 -2.18
N LYS A 13 9.84 7.71 -1.10
CA LYS A 13 11.22 8.20 -1.04
C LYS A 13 12.25 7.09 -1.20
N THR A 14 13.40 7.45 -1.75
CA THR A 14 14.56 6.57 -1.87
C THR A 14 15.72 7.20 -1.07
N PRO A 15 16.36 6.45 -0.16
CA PRO A 15 16.11 5.06 0.22
C PRO A 15 14.76 4.89 0.95
N VAL A 16 14.37 3.63 1.16
CA VAL A 16 13.10 3.29 1.83
C VAL A 16 13.01 4.00 3.18
N PRO A 17 11.93 4.75 3.44
CA PRO A 17 11.81 5.51 4.69
C PRO A 17 11.68 4.62 5.92
N LYS A 18 12.11 5.16 7.06
CA LYS A 18 12.10 4.44 8.34
C LYS A 18 11.05 4.98 9.31
N ASP A 19 10.27 5.98 8.88
CA ASP A 19 9.35 6.70 9.76
C ASP A 19 7.90 6.67 9.25
N ILE A 20 7.53 5.60 8.55
CA ILE A 20 6.16 5.40 8.08
C ILE A 20 5.36 4.67 9.16
N SER A 21 4.24 5.23 9.57
CA SER A 21 3.37 4.61 10.57
C SER A 21 2.40 3.61 9.95
N VAL A 22 1.82 2.74 10.79
CA VAL A 22 0.76 1.82 10.35
C VAL A 22 -0.43 2.60 9.78
N ASP A 23 -0.77 3.73 10.40
CA ASP A 23 -1.87 4.57 9.91
C ASP A 23 -1.60 5.15 8.53
N ASP A 24 -0.36 5.52 8.25
CA ASP A 24 0.04 5.99 6.92
C ASP A 24 -0.15 4.88 5.88
N VAL A 25 0.25 3.66 6.21
CA VAL A 25 0.07 2.50 5.32
C VAL A 25 -1.41 2.25 5.06
N LYS A 26 -2.22 2.26 6.11
CA LYS A 26 -3.67 2.05 5.99
C LYS A 26 -4.30 3.10 5.08
N TYR A 27 -3.93 4.35 5.25
CA TYR A 27 -4.44 5.45 4.45
C TYR A 27 -4.10 5.26 2.96
N LEU A 28 -2.83 4.95 2.67
CA LEU A 28 -2.39 4.76 1.28
C LEU A 28 -2.99 3.50 0.66
N ALA A 29 -3.11 2.42 1.42
CA ALA A 29 -3.72 1.19 0.93
C ALA A 29 -5.16 1.43 0.48
N GLY A 30 -5.94 2.16 1.28
CA GLY A 30 -7.30 2.52 0.92
C GLY A 30 -7.36 3.37 -0.34
N HIS A 31 -6.43 4.29 -0.48
CA HIS A 31 -6.36 5.15 -1.65
C HIS A 31 -6.01 4.36 -2.93
N TYR A 32 -5.17 3.33 -2.81
CA TYR A 32 -4.76 2.48 -3.94
C TYR A 32 -5.64 1.25 -4.13
N LYS A 33 -6.89 1.30 -3.69
CA LYS A 33 -7.90 0.26 -3.96
C LYS A 33 -7.59 -1.08 -3.28
N CYS A 34 -6.82 -1.06 -2.21
CA CYS A 34 -6.56 -2.23 -1.39
C CYS A 34 -7.51 -2.29 -0.21
N ASP A 35 -7.81 -3.50 0.23
CA ASP A 35 -8.57 -3.71 1.45
C ASP A 35 -7.63 -3.77 2.64
N TRP A 36 -8.10 -3.29 3.78
CA TRP A 36 -7.36 -3.37 5.04
C TRP A 36 -8.10 -4.32 5.97
N LYS A 37 -7.42 -5.39 6.36
CA LYS A 37 -7.99 -6.36 7.27
C LYS A 37 -7.21 -6.37 8.57
N GLU A 38 -7.90 -6.11 9.68
CA GLU A 38 -7.27 -6.07 10.99
C GLU A 38 -7.27 -7.45 11.63
N GLY A 39 -6.13 -7.81 12.24
CA GLY A 39 -5.97 -9.00 13.05
C GLY A 39 -5.43 -8.64 14.42
N ALA A 40 -5.25 -9.64 15.29
CA ALA A 40 -4.81 -9.41 16.65
C ALA A 40 -3.39 -8.81 16.73
N ASN A 41 -2.45 -9.40 16.00
CA ASN A 41 -1.05 -8.97 16.03
C ASN A 41 -0.55 -8.41 14.70
N HIS A 42 -1.33 -8.61 13.64
CA HIS A 42 -0.97 -8.17 12.29
C HIS A 42 -2.20 -7.67 11.59
N SER A 43 -2.01 -6.66 10.77
CA SER A 43 -3.01 -6.26 9.79
C SER A 43 -2.56 -6.74 8.42
N ARG A 44 -3.46 -6.76 7.44
CA ARG A 44 -3.14 -7.17 6.08
C ARG A 44 -3.61 -6.13 5.09
N VAL A 45 -2.76 -5.86 4.12
CA VAL A 45 -3.13 -5.08 2.93
C VAL A 45 -3.41 -6.10 1.83
N ILE A 46 -4.64 -6.10 1.32
CA ILE A 46 -5.10 -7.10 0.36
C ILE A 46 -5.51 -6.43 -0.94
N PHE A 47 -4.95 -6.91 -2.05
CA PHE A 47 -5.40 -6.52 -3.38
C PHE A 47 -6.04 -7.71 -4.06
N ASP A 48 -7.31 -7.55 -4.45
CA ASP A 48 -8.08 -8.60 -5.13
C ASP A 48 -8.31 -8.20 -6.59
N PRO A 49 -7.63 -8.85 -7.56
CA PRO A 49 -7.76 -8.51 -8.96
C PRO A 49 -9.12 -8.87 -9.57
N GLU A 50 -9.90 -9.73 -8.91
CA GLU A 50 -11.22 -10.12 -9.42
C GLU A 50 -12.21 -8.95 -9.47
N LYS A 51 -11.91 -7.87 -8.74
CA LYS A 51 -12.73 -6.64 -8.79
C LYS A 51 -12.56 -5.85 -10.09
N TYR A 52 -11.58 -6.22 -10.91
CA TYR A 52 -11.22 -5.48 -12.12
C TYR A 52 -11.12 -6.41 -13.32
N SER A 53 -11.51 -5.91 -14.50
CA SER A 53 -11.40 -6.69 -15.73
C SER A 53 -9.95 -6.76 -16.22
N ASP A 54 -9.52 -7.97 -16.57
CA ASP A 54 -8.20 -8.19 -17.20
C ASP A 54 -7.02 -7.61 -16.39
N CYS A 55 -7.13 -7.64 -15.07
CA CYS A 55 -6.07 -7.14 -14.21
C CYS A 55 -4.90 -8.14 -14.16
N PRO A 56 -3.68 -7.72 -14.55
CA PRO A 56 -2.52 -8.60 -14.55
C PRO A 56 -1.89 -8.80 -13.18
N ILE A 57 -2.31 -8.01 -12.18
CA ILE A 57 -1.75 -8.10 -10.84
C ILE A 57 -2.35 -9.30 -10.13
N PRO A 58 -1.54 -10.21 -9.58
CA PRO A 58 -2.07 -11.37 -8.86
C PRO A 58 -2.71 -10.95 -7.54
N TYR A 59 -3.57 -11.81 -6.99
CA TYR A 59 -4.07 -11.63 -5.64
C TYR A 59 -2.88 -11.49 -4.69
N THR A 60 -2.89 -10.45 -3.89
CA THR A 60 -1.76 -10.14 -3.01
C THR A 60 -2.26 -9.83 -1.61
N SER A 61 -1.60 -10.42 -0.61
CA SER A 61 -1.87 -10.15 0.80
C SER A 61 -0.54 -9.91 1.50
N ILE A 62 -0.34 -8.71 2.00
CA ILE A 62 0.90 -8.32 2.66
C ILE A 62 0.62 -8.08 4.14
N GLN A 63 1.36 -8.76 5.02
CA GLN A 63 1.24 -8.54 6.46
C GLN A 63 1.90 -7.23 6.87
N VAL A 64 1.23 -6.52 7.78
CA VAL A 64 1.78 -5.33 8.41
C VAL A 64 1.70 -5.55 9.92
N PRO A 65 2.83 -5.82 10.59
CA PRO A 65 2.81 -6.06 12.03
C PRO A 65 2.27 -4.85 12.79
N ARG A 66 1.42 -5.10 13.77
CA ARG A 66 0.84 -4.06 14.61
C ARG A 66 1.65 -3.93 15.89
N HIS A 67 2.51 -2.94 15.94
CA HIS A 67 3.27 -2.60 17.14
C HIS A 67 3.50 -1.10 17.19
N PRO A 68 3.79 -0.55 18.38
CA PRO A 68 4.13 0.87 18.47
C PRO A 68 5.39 1.15 17.65
N GLY A 69 5.42 2.29 17.01
CA GLY A 69 6.55 2.70 16.21
C GLY A 69 6.33 2.52 14.71
N PRO A 70 7.33 2.87 13.93
CA PRO A 70 7.20 2.84 12.47
C PRO A 70 7.23 1.43 11.89
N VAL A 71 6.63 1.28 10.72
CA VAL A 71 6.65 0.04 9.96
C VAL A 71 8.07 -0.19 9.44
N LYS A 72 8.56 -1.42 9.58
CA LYS A 72 9.92 -1.76 9.16
C LYS A 72 10.10 -1.61 7.66
N PRO A 73 11.29 -1.15 7.20
CA PRO A 73 11.54 -0.94 5.77
C PRO A 73 11.28 -2.14 4.86
N ALA A 74 11.49 -3.35 5.36
CA ALA A 74 11.23 -4.57 4.57
C ALA A 74 9.76 -4.67 4.14
N TYR A 75 8.83 -4.31 5.04
CA TYR A 75 7.40 -4.31 4.70
C TYR A 75 7.04 -3.15 3.78
N ILE A 76 7.67 -1.99 3.99
CA ILE A 76 7.47 -0.83 3.12
C ILE A 76 7.89 -1.16 1.70
N ALA A 77 9.01 -1.87 1.52
CA ALA A 77 9.48 -2.26 0.19
C ALA A 77 8.46 -3.17 -0.53
N GLN A 78 7.87 -4.13 0.18
CA GLN A 78 6.85 -5.01 -0.39
C GLN A 78 5.59 -4.22 -0.79
N LEU A 79 5.13 -3.34 0.09
CA LEU A 79 3.95 -2.51 -0.16
C LEU A 79 4.20 -1.56 -1.33
N LYS A 80 5.39 -1.00 -1.42
CA LYS A 80 5.77 -0.11 -2.51
C LYS A 80 5.67 -0.81 -3.86
N GLN A 81 6.16 -2.04 -3.96
CA GLN A 81 6.06 -2.82 -5.20
C GLN A 81 4.60 -3.06 -5.60
N LEU A 82 3.76 -3.42 -4.65
CA LEU A 82 2.34 -3.61 -4.92
C LEU A 82 1.68 -2.30 -5.38
N PHE A 83 1.91 -1.21 -4.67
CA PHE A 83 1.30 0.07 -5.01
C PHE A 83 1.75 0.58 -6.38
N ILE A 84 3.01 0.37 -6.76
CA ILE A 84 3.51 0.76 -8.08
C ILE A 84 2.77 -0.02 -9.18
N GLN A 85 2.58 -1.32 -9.00
CA GLN A 85 1.82 -2.13 -9.96
C GLN A 85 0.38 -1.63 -10.11
N ILE A 86 -0.25 -1.29 -8.98
CA ILE A 86 -1.62 -0.77 -8.98
C ILE A 86 -1.68 0.59 -9.69
N ILE A 87 -0.74 1.49 -9.41
CA ILE A 87 -0.69 2.80 -10.04
C ILE A 87 -0.56 2.64 -11.55
N ASP A 88 0.37 1.81 -12.02
CA ASP A 88 0.60 1.60 -13.43
C ASP A 88 -0.64 1.04 -14.12
N TYR A 89 -1.28 0.04 -13.51
CA TYR A 89 -2.50 -0.55 -14.06
C TYR A 89 -3.64 0.48 -14.14
N MET A 90 -3.86 1.22 -13.07
CA MET A 90 -4.97 2.20 -13.02
C MET A 90 -4.75 3.36 -13.98
N GLU A 91 -3.53 3.83 -14.13
CA GLU A 91 -3.23 4.89 -15.10
C GLU A 91 -3.50 4.45 -16.53
N GLU A 92 -3.16 3.19 -16.86
CA GLU A 92 -3.36 2.66 -18.21
C GLU A 92 -4.81 2.34 -18.52
N ASN A 93 -5.57 1.87 -17.54
CA ASN A 93 -6.90 1.29 -17.79
C ASN A 93 -8.06 2.09 -17.21
N HIS A 94 -7.86 2.84 -16.14
CA HIS A 94 -8.95 3.51 -15.42
C HIS A 94 -8.69 4.99 -15.13
N GLY A 95 -7.47 5.46 -15.26
CA GLY A 95 -7.08 6.83 -14.92
C GLY A 95 -7.16 7.09 -13.42
N LEU A 96 -6.06 7.40 -12.79
CA LEU A 96 -6.04 7.76 -11.36
C LEU A 96 -6.12 9.26 -11.16
#